data_2b400bf14612df340aaabde8fd334340
#
_entry.id   2b400bf14612df340aaabde8fd334340
#
_cell.length_a   1.000
_cell.length_b   1.000
_cell.length_c   1.000
_cell.angle_alpha   90.00
_cell.angle_beta   90.00
_cell.angle_gamma   90.00
#
_symmetry.space_group_name_H-M   'P 1'
#
loop_
_entity.id
_entity.type
_entity.pdbx_description
1 polymer ?
#
loop_
_entity_poly.entity_id
_entity_poly.type
_entity_poly.pdbx_seq_one_letter_code
_entity_poly.pdbx_strand_id
1 'polypeptide(L)'
;KMVVAGVLHNGINHPARFSHGGGLPGNRFLSGIKSKEIDGARYNQLRLDDTPGQISSQLASEHQHSQINLGYLTEPRHDGHGDDRGEGLEVRTDGHGVMRGAKGVLSTAQAQDSGRGRMLERETLLDTLHSLEELAQRLGQDAARHHAEATDLAQLERIRKQLQAWDTGEGGGGTRRAAAPMVALDAPAGVSVTSQDTMVLGAARHIDLVSQDNTQLSAGRKLLMRAGEMFAAFAGKHMKLISGKGSVKVQAHEEHIELQAARRILLEASEEIILQ
;
A
#
# COMPACT_ATOMS: atom_id res chain seq x y z
N LYS A 1 -11.01 45.19 6.46
CA LYS A 1 -10.29 44.11 5.78
C LYS A 1 -10.28 44.45 4.29
N MET A 2 -9.11 44.66 3.69
CA MET A 2 -8.98 44.87 2.24
C MET A 2 -9.06 43.55 1.52
N VAL A 3 -9.78 43.51 0.41
CA VAL A 3 -9.91 42.39 -0.48
C VAL A 3 -9.38 42.81 -1.86
N VAL A 4 -8.43 42.06 -2.41
CA VAL A 4 -7.93 42.27 -3.77
C VAL A 4 -8.92 41.59 -4.74
N ALA A 5 -9.61 42.39 -5.54
CA ALA A 5 -10.58 41.92 -6.52
C ALA A 5 -9.96 41.67 -7.93
N GLY A 6 -8.75 42.17 -8.16
CA GLY A 6 -8.03 41.97 -9.41
C GLY A 6 -6.68 42.70 -9.40
N VAL A 7 -5.84 42.33 -10.37
CA VAL A 7 -4.51 42.95 -10.57
C VAL A 7 -4.37 43.32 -12.02
N LEU A 8 -3.95 44.57 -12.27
CA LEU A 8 -3.60 45.05 -13.62
C LEU A 8 -2.09 45.03 -13.78
N HIS A 9 -1.64 44.48 -14.88
CA HIS A 9 -0.25 44.44 -15.30
C HIS A 9 0.01 45.49 -16.40
N ASN A 10 1.17 46.11 -16.36
CA ASN A 10 1.61 47.13 -17.32
C ASN A 10 3.13 47.08 -17.49
N GLY A 11 3.71 48.04 -18.20
CA GLY A 11 5.15 48.16 -18.40
C GLY A 11 6.00 48.34 -17.15
N ILE A 12 5.38 48.72 -16.00
CA ILE A 12 6.02 48.86 -14.69
C ILE A 12 5.71 47.66 -13.81
N ASN A 13 4.43 47.23 -13.80
CA ASN A 13 3.94 46.07 -13.03
C ASN A 13 3.84 44.86 -13.97
N HIS A 14 4.92 44.12 -14.10
CA HIS A 14 4.96 42.93 -14.91
C HIS A 14 4.15 41.77 -14.31
N PRO A 15 3.61 40.86 -15.13
CA PRO A 15 2.95 39.67 -14.63
C PRO A 15 3.92 38.79 -13.83
N ALA A 16 3.40 37.97 -12.93
CA ALA A 16 4.18 37.05 -12.13
C ALA A 16 4.95 36.07 -13.04
N ARG A 17 6.22 35.86 -12.77
CA ARG A 17 7.01 34.79 -13.39
C ARG A 17 6.84 33.53 -12.58
N PHE A 18 6.15 32.55 -13.15
CA PHE A 18 5.98 31.22 -12.53
C PHE A 18 7.28 30.45 -12.53
N SER A 19 7.48 29.58 -11.54
CA SER A 19 8.61 28.67 -11.51
C SER A 19 8.52 27.68 -12.69
N HIS A 20 9.65 27.34 -13.24
CA HIS A 20 9.78 26.39 -14.36
C HIS A 20 8.94 26.79 -15.60
N GLY A 21 8.65 28.05 -15.73
CA GLY A 21 7.77 28.54 -16.80
C GLY A 21 8.50 29.01 -18.05
N GLY A 22 9.84 29.15 -18.02
CA GLY A 22 10.58 29.79 -19.11
C GLY A 22 10.28 31.29 -19.26
N GLY A 23 10.49 31.84 -20.44
CA GLY A 23 10.28 33.24 -20.80
C GLY A 23 9.26 33.44 -21.93
N LEU A 24 8.82 34.70 -22.11
CA LEU A 24 8.01 35.08 -23.28
C LEU A 24 8.85 35.06 -24.56
N PRO A 25 8.25 34.70 -25.72
CA PRO A 25 6.83 34.34 -25.93
C PRO A 25 6.49 32.89 -25.60
N GLY A 26 7.44 32.06 -25.24
CA GLY A 26 7.24 30.62 -25.06
C GLY A 26 6.28 30.26 -23.93
N ASN A 27 6.21 31.06 -22.87
CA ASN A 27 5.35 30.80 -21.72
C ASN A 27 3.98 31.52 -21.78
N ARG A 28 3.51 31.96 -22.95
CA ARG A 28 2.24 32.69 -23.12
C ARG A 28 0.99 31.91 -22.71
N PHE A 29 1.10 30.59 -22.58
CA PHE A 29 0.00 29.70 -22.18
C PHE A 29 -0.12 29.54 -20.67
N LEU A 30 0.80 30.12 -19.89
CA LEU A 30 0.78 30.05 -18.44
C LEU A 30 -0.12 31.11 -17.85
N SER A 31 -0.95 30.70 -16.88
CA SER A 31 -1.78 31.59 -16.05
C SER A 31 -1.72 31.16 -14.59
N GLY A 32 -2.20 32.00 -13.67
CA GLY A 32 -2.27 31.63 -12.28
C GLY A 32 -1.99 32.77 -11.32
N ILE A 33 -1.69 32.41 -10.07
CA ILE A 33 -1.42 33.33 -8.96
C ILE A 33 -0.06 32.98 -8.35
N LYS A 34 0.77 33.98 -8.12
CA LYS A 34 2.02 33.82 -7.37
C LYS A 34 2.10 34.88 -6.28
N SER A 35 2.26 34.45 -5.04
CA SER A 35 2.51 35.32 -3.91
C SER A 35 3.99 35.58 -3.71
N LYS A 36 4.31 36.46 -2.75
CA LYS A 36 5.67 36.66 -2.28
C LYS A 36 5.67 36.71 -0.75
N GLU A 37 6.67 36.08 -0.15
CA GLU A 37 6.94 36.19 1.28
C GLU A 37 7.19 37.64 1.66
N ILE A 38 6.58 38.10 2.75
CA ILE A 38 6.83 39.47 3.28
C ILE A 38 8.26 39.48 3.80
N ASP A 39 9.03 40.49 3.36
CA ASP A 39 10.43 40.69 3.70
C ASP A 39 11.35 39.51 3.35
N GLY A 40 10.86 38.58 2.51
CA GLY A 40 11.59 37.41 2.07
C GLY A 40 11.62 37.23 0.55
N ALA A 41 12.16 36.09 0.10
CA ALA A 41 12.28 35.76 -1.33
C ALA A 41 11.34 34.65 -1.77
N ARG A 42 10.85 33.81 -0.84
CA ARG A 42 10.03 32.62 -1.14
C ARG A 42 8.61 33.00 -1.59
N TYR A 43 7.91 32.04 -2.17
CA TYR A 43 6.58 32.25 -2.75
C TYR A 43 5.70 31.00 -2.62
N ASN A 44 4.39 31.22 -2.77
CA ASN A 44 3.43 30.17 -3.11
C ASN A 44 2.88 30.44 -4.50
N GLN A 45 2.48 29.41 -5.23
CA GLN A 45 1.88 29.59 -6.56
C GLN A 45 0.78 28.57 -6.84
N LEU A 46 -0.23 29.03 -7.56
CA LEU A 46 -1.12 28.23 -8.37
C LEU A 46 -0.79 28.54 -9.83
N ARG A 47 -0.33 27.55 -10.57
CA ARG A 47 -0.02 27.67 -12.01
C ARG A 47 -0.94 26.78 -12.80
N LEU A 48 -1.52 27.33 -13.86
CA LEU A 48 -2.23 26.62 -14.90
C LEU A 48 -1.41 26.75 -16.19
N ASP A 49 -1.26 25.66 -16.90
CA ASP A 49 -0.49 25.56 -18.14
C ASP A 49 -1.35 24.96 -19.23
N ASP A 50 -1.78 25.79 -20.16
CA ASP A 50 -2.63 25.43 -21.29
C ASP A 50 -1.82 25.20 -22.56
N THR A 51 -0.53 24.87 -22.45
CA THR A 51 0.31 24.53 -23.62
C THR A 51 -0.30 23.35 -24.37
N PRO A 52 -0.54 23.48 -25.67
CA PRO A 52 -1.14 22.41 -26.48
C PRO A 52 -0.36 21.09 -26.35
N GLY A 53 -1.08 20.01 -26.01
CA GLY A 53 -0.51 18.68 -25.77
C GLY A 53 0.25 18.51 -24.45
N GLN A 54 0.38 19.56 -23.61
CA GLN A 54 1.12 19.53 -22.34
C GLN A 54 0.34 20.25 -21.23
N ILE A 55 -0.97 20.05 -21.22
CA ILE A 55 -1.85 20.68 -20.21
C ILE A 55 -1.50 20.19 -18.81
N SER A 56 -1.32 21.13 -17.87
CA SER A 56 -0.98 20.80 -16.49
C SER A 56 -1.40 21.86 -15.49
N SER A 57 -1.45 21.48 -14.21
CA SER A 57 -1.64 22.43 -13.13
C SER A 57 -0.72 22.13 -11.94
N GLN A 58 -0.34 23.16 -11.20
CA GLN A 58 0.52 23.03 -10.04
C GLN A 58 0.03 23.92 -8.89
N LEU A 59 -0.10 23.35 -7.70
CA LEU A 59 -0.17 24.10 -6.44
C LEU A 59 1.13 23.86 -5.69
N ALA A 60 1.89 24.93 -5.42
CA ALA A 60 3.21 24.82 -4.84
C ALA A 60 3.49 25.86 -3.77
N SER A 61 4.29 25.48 -2.78
CA SER A 61 4.98 26.35 -1.85
C SER A 61 6.49 26.11 -1.94
N GLU A 62 7.25 27.18 -2.04
CA GLU A 62 8.73 27.08 -2.08
C GLU A 62 9.31 26.66 -0.72
N HIS A 63 8.52 26.73 0.34
CA HIS A 63 8.91 26.16 1.64
C HIS A 63 8.94 24.64 1.56
N GLN A 64 10.15 24.06 1.68
CA GLN A 64 10.42 22.63 1.52
C GLN A 64 9.93 22.06 0.16
N HIS A 65 9.87 22.91 -0.86
CA HIS A 65 9.46 22.54 -2.22
C HIS A 65 8.20 21.66 -2.27
N SER A 66 7.22 21.98 -1.40
CA SER A 66 5.97 21.22 -1.30
C SER A 66 5.05 21.52 -2.45
N GLN A 67 4.57 20.51 -3.17
CA GLN A 67 3.75 20.71 -4.35
C GLN A 67 2.83 19.55 -4.70
N ILE A 68 1.74 19.89 -5.37
CA ILE A 68 0.82 18.99 -6.06
C ILE A 68 0.87 19.35 -7.53
N ASN A 69 1.26 18.41 -8.37
CA ASN A 69 1.32 18.56 -9.83
C ASN A 69 0.31 17.62 -10.47
N LEU A 70 -0.41 18.11 -11.48
CA LEU A 70 -1.45 17.38 -12.20
C LEU A 70 -1.25 17.50 -13.71
N GLY A 71 -1.50 16.43 -14.44
CA GLY A 71 -1.51 16.40 -15.89
C GLY A 71 -0.16 16.05 -16.50
N TYR A 72 0.22 16.72 -17.58
CA TYR A 72 1.48 16.48 -18.27
C TYR A 72 2.63 17.23 -17.59
N LEU A 73 3.53 16.51 -16.96
CA LEU A 73 4.64 17.07 -16.19
C LEU A 73 5.87 17.24 -17.08
N THR A 74 6.51 18.40 -17.02
CA THR A 74 7.72 18.69 -17.80
C THR A 74 8.89 19.12 -16.91
N GLU A 75 10.09 18.93 -17.40
CA GLU A 75 11.26 19.65 -16.93
C GLU A 75 11.11 21.18 -17.14
N PRO A 76 11.97 22.02 -16.55
CA PRO A 76 11.92 23.46 -16.76
C PRO A 76 11.86 23.82 -18.24
N ARG A 77 10.89 24.67 -18.62
CA ARG A 77 10.65 25.02 -20.03
C ARG A 77 11.70 25.99 -20.54
N HIS A 78 12.16 25.72 -21.75
CA HIS A 78 12.92 26.63 -22.59
C HIS A 78 12.14 26.90 -23.89
N ASP A 79 11.97 28.16 -24.26
CA ASP A 79 11.25 28.61 -25.47
C ASP A 79 9.86 27.96 -25.66
N GLY A 80 9.14 27.73 -24.57
CA GLY A 80 7.81 27.16 -24.56
C GLY A 80 7.74 25.64 -24.61
N HIS A 81 8.88 24.95 -24.65
CA HIS A 81 8.97 23.49 -24.62
C HIS A 81 9.69 23.02 -23.35
N GLY A 82 9.26 21.90 -22.83
CA GLY A 82 9.91 21.17 -21.73
C GLY A 82 9.92 19.69 -22.04
N ASP A 83 11.01 19.02 -21.73
CA ASP A 83 11.12 17.57 -21.86
C ASP A 83 10.12 16.88 -20.94
N ASP A 84 9.59 15.74 -21.37
CA ASP A 84 8.66 14.94 -20.62
C ASP A 84 9.29 14.43 -19.32
N ARG A 85 8.54 14.57 -18.23
CA ARG A 85 8.90 14.04 -16.89
C ARG A 85 7.87 13.04 -16.37
N GLY A 86 6.73 12.91 -17.03
CA GLY A 86 5.65 11.99 -16.72
C GLY A 86 4.26 12.62 -16.75
N GLU A 87 3.25 11.79 -16.57
CA GLU A 87 1.85 12.18 -16.62
C GLU A 87 1.09 11.72 -15.36
N GLY A 88 0.07 12.47 -14.95
CA GLY A 88 -0.85 12.12 -13.88
C GLY A 88 -0.76 13.01 -12.64
N LEU A 89 -0.66 12.41 -11.46
CA LEU A 89 -0.60 13.10 -10.17
C LEU A 89 0.76 12.87 -9.49
N GLU A 90 1.44 13.95 -9.14
CA GLU A 90 2.59 13.92 -8.25
C GLU A 90 2.34 14.78 -7.01
N VAL A 91 2.51 14.21 -5.82
CA VAL A 91 2.55 14.94 -4.54
C VAL A 91 3.95 14.78 -3.95
N ARG A 92 4.67 15.89 -3.78
CA ARG A 92 6.05 15.85 -3.29
C ARG A 92 6.35 16.97 -2.31
N THR A 93 7.32 16.73 -1.43
CA THR A 93 7.90 17.70 -0.50
C THR A 93 9.30 17.24 -0.08
N ASP A 94 10.20 18.17 0.22
CA ASP A 94 11.48 17.88 0.89
C ASP A 94 11.31 17.80 2.42
N GLY A 95 10.11 18.09 2.94
CA GLY A 95 9.73 17.92 4.33
C GLY A 95 9.03 16.59 4.60
N HIS A 96 8.24 16.55 5.67
CA HIS A 96 7.46 15.36 6.03
C HIS A 96 6.11 15.36 5.31
N GLY A 97 5.71 14.19 4.78
CA GLY A 97 4.39 13.96 4.19
C GLY A 97 3.50 13.10 5.08
N VAL A 98 2.19 13.39 5.15
CA VAL A 98 1.20 12.57 5.83
C VAL A 98 -0.11 12.53 5.04
N MET A 99 -0.68 11.32 4.90
CA MET A 99 -2.06 11.12 4.44
C MET A 99 -2.88 10.59 5.60
N ARG A 100 -3.96 11.29 5.96
CA ARG A 100 -4.80 10.92 7.12
C ARG A 100 -6.27 11.01 6.78
N GLY A 101 -6.98 9.91 6.93
CA GLY A 101 -8.44 9.86 6.83
C GLY A 101 -9.04 9.32 8.13
N ALA A 102 -9.82 10.13 8.85
CA ALA A 102 -10.40 9.72 10.14
C ALA A 102 -11.40 8.54 10.03
N LYS A 103 -11.98 8.34 8.86
CA LYS A 103 -12.89 7.21 8.57
C LYS A 103 -12.21 6.04 7.87
N GLY A 104 -10.96 6.20 7.42
CA GLY A 104 -10.17 5.21 6.72
C GLY A 104 -9.45 5.80 5.50
N VAL A 105 -8.52 5.03 4.94
CA VAL A 105 -7.78 5.38 3.72
C VAL A 105 -7.81 4.17 2.79
N LEU A 106 -8.30 4.37 1.56
CA LEU A 106 -8.19 3.41 0.47
C LEU A 106 -7.12 3.90 -0.51
N SER A 107 -6.11 3.07 -0.75
CA SER A 107 -5.13 3.28 -1.82
C SER A 107 -5.27 2.12 -2.81
N THR A 108 -5.66 2.41 -4.04
CA THR A 108 -5.95 1.39 -5.04
C THR A 108 -5.38 1.78 -6.41
N ALA A 109 -4.99 0.78 -7.18
CA ALA A 109 -4.62 0.90 -8.58
C ALA A 109 -5.76 0.42 -9.53
N GLN A 110 -6.97 0.21 -9.02
CA GLN A 110 -8.13 -0.09 -9.85
C GLN A 110 -8.51 1.13 -10.69
N ALA A 111 -8.71 0.94 -11.98
CA ALA A 111 -9.09 2.01 -12.88
C ALA A 111 -10.54 2.49 -12.64
N GLN A 112 -10.72 3.81 -12.70
CA GLN A 112 -12.04 4.44 -12.81
C GLN A 112 -12.00 5.40 -13.99
N ASP A 113 -12.51 4.93 -15.14
CA ASP A 113 -12.42 5.65 -16.41
C ASP A 113 -13.15 6.99 -16.36
N SER A 114 -12.50 8.03 -16.89
CA SER A 114 -13.06 9.38 -17.02
C SER A 114 -13.50 10.01 -15.68
N GLY A 115 -12.94 9.58 -14.55
CA GLY A 115 -13.28 10.07 -13.22
C GLY A 115 -14.72 9.76 -12.79
N ARG A 116 -15.34 8.74 -13.39
CA ARG A 116 -16.69 8.27 -13.06
C ARG A 116 -16.61 7.08 -12.08
N GLY A 117 -17.66 6.91 -11.26
CA GLY A 117 -17.73 5.84 -10.27
C GLY A 117 -17.81 6.38 -8.85
N ARG A 118 -17.89 5.47 -7.90
CA ARG A 118 -17.95 5.83 -6.47
C ARG A 118 -16.54 6.08 -5.94
N MET A 119 -16.35 7.12 -5.15
CA MET A 119 -15.05 7.47 -4.57
C MET A 119 -14.40 6.31 -3.80
N LEU A 120 -15.19 5.52 -3.07
CA LEU A 120 -14.73 4.36 -2.30
C LEU A 120 -15.12 3.03 -2.97
N GLU A 121 -15.03 2.97 -4.31
CA GLU A 121 -15.22 1.72 -5.04
C GLU A 121 -14.20 0.67 -4.60
N ARG A 122 -14.68 -0.52 -4.21
CA ARG A 122 -13.85 -1.57 -3.61
C ARG A 122 -14.42 -2.98 -3.82
N GLU A 123 -15.32 -3.18 -4.76
CA GLU A 123 -15.94 -4.48 -4.98
C GLU A 123 -14.90 -5.55 -5.30
N THR A 124 -13.95 -5.26 -6.17
CA THR A 124 -12.84 -6.18 -6.50
C THR A 124 -12.01 -6.59 -5.27
N LEU A 125 -11.75 -5.66 -4.36
CA LEU A 125 -11.07 -5.97 -3.10
C LEU A 125 -11.92 -6.89 -2.20
N LEU A 126 -13.23 -6.63 -2.12
CA LEU A 126 -14.16 -7.47 -1.34
C LEU A 126 -14.27 -8.89 -1.91
N ASP A 127 -14.33 -9.03 -3.23
CA ASP A 127 -14.35 -10.33 -3.92
C ASP A 127 -13.06 -11.10 -3.68
N THR A 128 -11.91 -10.43 -3.73
CA THR A 128 -10.61 -11.03 -3.41
C THR A 128 -10.59 -11.53 -1.97
N LEU A 129 -11.00 -10.71 -1.00
CA LEU A 129 -11.06 -11.12 0.40
C LEU A 129 -12.03 -12.28 0.63
N HIS A 130 -13.17 -12.29 -0.06
CA HIS A 130 -14.10 -13.42 0.01
C HIS A 130 -13.49 -14.72 -0.51
N SER A 131 -12.81 -14.67 -1.64
CA SER A 131 -12.10 -15.84 -2.21
C SER A 131 -11.01 -16.37 -1.27
N LEU A 132 -10.29 -15.49 -0.57
CA LEU A 132 -9.30 -15.87 0.43
C LEU A 132 -9.94 -16.48 1.68
N GLU A 133 -11.10 -15.99 2.14
CA GLU A 133 -11.90 -16.61 3.20
C GLU A 133 -12.32 -18.03 2.84
N GLU A 134 -12.85 -18.24 1.63
CA GLU A 134 -13.26 -19.55 1.15
C GLU A 134 -12.07 -20.54 1.09
N LEU A 135 -10.91 -20.07 0.62
CA LEU A 135 -9.70 -20.89 0.62
C LEU A 135 -9.28 -21.28 2.04
N ALA A 136 -9.18 -20.32 2.94
CA ALA A 136 -8.77 -20.55 4.32
C ALA A 136 -9.76 -21.51 5.03
N GLN A 137 -11.06 -21.38 4.75
CA GLN A 137 -12.09 -22.30 5.26
C GLN A 137 -11.88 -23.74 4.75
N ARG A 138 -11.67 -23.91 3.46
CA ARG A 138 -11.42 -25.26 2.87
C ARG A 138 -10.17 -25.90 3.47
N LEU A 139 -9.07 -25.17 3.56
CA LEU A 139 -7.82 -25.66 4.16
C LEU A 139 -7.99 -26.00 5.64
N GLY A 140 -8.72 -25.19 6.40
CA GLY A 140 -9.04 -25.45 7.81
C GLY A 140 -9.91 -26.72 7.99
N GLN A 141 -10.90 -26.93 7.11
CA GLN A 141 -11.72 -28.14 7.12
C GLN A 141 -10.89 -29.39 6.77
N ASP A 142 -9.98 -29.29 5.82
CA ASP A 142 -9.07 -30.39 5.48
C ASP A 142 -8.12 -30.72 6.64
N ALA A 143 -7.55 -29.72 7.27
CA ALA A 143 -6.72 -29.89 8.46
C ALA A 143 -7.50 -30.61 9.60
N ALA A 144 -8.72 -30.16 9.88
CA ALA A 144 -9.59 -30.76 10.92
C ALA A 144 -9.94 -32.23 10.62
N ARG A 145 -10.16 -32.62 9.35
CA ARG A 145 -10.39 -34.01 8.97
C ARG A 145 -9.18 -34.93 9.27
N HIS A 146 -8.01 -34.34 9.32
CA HIS A 146 -6.75 -35.02 9.65
C HIS A 146 -6.31 -34.79 11.10
N HIS A 147 -7.23 -34.37 11.98
CA HIS A 147 -6.96 -34.08 13.40
C HIS A 147 -5.90 -32.99 13.64
N ALA A 148 -5.72 -32.09 12.66
CA ALA A 148 -4.93 -30.88 12.82
C ALA A 148 -5.85 -29.70 13.16
N GLU A 149 -5.25 -28.58 13.59
CA GLU A 149 -5.97 -27.39 14.00
C GLU A 149 -6.73 -26.73 12.84
N ALA A 150 -7.99 -26.36 13.11
CA ALA A 150 -8.82 -25.61 12.17
C ALA A 150 -8.37 -24.14 12.10
N THR A 151 -8.59 -23.51 10.96
CA THR A 151 -8.31 -22.07 10.79
C THR A 151 -9.33 -21.21 11.51
N ASP A 152 -8.90 -20.22 12.30
CA ASP A 152 -9.77 -19.16 12.82
C ASP A 152 -9.99 -18.10 11.74
N LEU A 153 -11.22 -18.02 11.22
CA LEU A 153 -11.61 -17.08 10.16
C LEU A 153 -12.18 -15.75 10.70
N ALA A 154 -12.41 -15.66 11.99
CA ALA A 154 -13.17 -14.55 12.58
C ALA A 154 -12.55 -13.17 12.27
N GLN A 155 -11.23 -13.09 12.15
CA GLN A 155 -10.55 -11.83 11.89
C GLN A 155 -10.62 -11.42 10.41
N LEU A 156 -10.45 -12.36 9.50
CA LEU A 156 -10.55 -12.13 8.06
C LEU A 156 -11.98 -11.70 7.68
N GLU A 157 -13.00 -12.41 8.17
CA GLU A 157 -14.41 -12.02 8.04
C GLU A 157 -14.69 -10.62 8.62
N ARG A 158 -14.10 -10.30 9.77
CA ARG A 158 -14.28 -8.99 10.41
C ARG A 158 -13.73 -7.88 9.51
N ILE A 159 -12.56 -8.03 8.94
CA ILE A 159 -11.94 -7.06 8.01
C ILE A 159 -12.84 -6.85 6.80
N ARG A 160 -13.33 -7.94 6.17
CA ARG A 160 -14.22 -7.83 5.00
C ARG A 160 -15.54 -7.12 5.35
N LYS A 161 -16.18 -7.50 6.47
CA LYS A 161 -17.41 -6.86 6.94
C LYS A 161 -17.23 -5.38 7.26
N GLN A 162 -16.08 -4.98 7.81
CA GLN A 162 -15.76 -3.58 8.05
C GLN A 162 -15.57 -2.79 6.75
N LEU A 163 -14.88 -3.37 5.76
CA LEU A 163 -14.77 -2.77 4.43
C LEU A 163 -16.11 -2.64 3.73
N GLN A 164 -16.98 -3.63 3.82
CA GLN A 164 -18.37 -3.55 3.29
C GLN A 164 -19.17 -2.41 3.92
N ALA A 165 -18.96 -2.17 5.21
CA ALA A 165 -19.67 -1.14 5.97
C ALA A 165 -19.14 0.29 5.75
N TRP A 166 -18.06 0.48 4.99
CA TRP A 166 -17.59 1.82 4.65
C TRP A 166 -18.65 2.57 3.85
N ASP A 167 -18.91 3.82 4.24
CA ASP A 167 -19.87 4.69 3.58
C ASP A 167 -19.44 4.94 2.11
N THR A 168 -20.35 4.64 1.19
CA THR A 168 -20.12 4.80 -0.26
C THR A 168 -20.34 6.24 -0.74
N GLY A 169 -20.41 7.21 0.17
CA GLY A 169 -20.59 8.62 -0.17
C GLY A 169 -22.02 9.03 -0.54
N GLU A 170 -23.00 8.11 -0.53
CA GLU A 170 -24.40 8.49 -0.63
C GLU A 170 -24.86 9.09 0.71
N GLY A 171 -25.10 10.39 0.72
CA GLY A 171 -25.53 11.16 1.89
C GLY A 171 -26.89 10.70 2.43
N GLY A 172 -26.89 9.62 3.16
CA GLY A 172 -28.01 9.13 3.93
C GLY A 172 -27.76 9.43 5.41
N GLY A 173 -28.43 10.46 5.95
CA GLY A 173 -28.44 10.81 7.37
C GLY A 173 -29.06 9.74 8.27
N GLY A 174 -28.45 8.57 8.34
CA GLY A 174 -28.80 7.50 9.23
C GLY A 174 -27.68 7.22 10.21
N THR A 175 -27.98 7.04 11.48
CA THR A 175 -27.11 6.60 12.57
C THR A 175 -26.58 5.17 12.34
N ARG A 176 -25.97 4.88 11.17
CA ARG A 176 -25.17 3.68 10.99
C ARG A 176 -23.88 3.86 11.78
N ARG A 177 -23.63 2.92 12.67
CA ARG A 177 -22.38 2.83 13.42
C ARG A 177 -21.23 2.93 12.42
N ALA A 178 -20.46 4.00 12.46
CA ALA A 178 -19.36 4.21 11.54
C ALA A 178 -18.44 2.98 11.57
N ALA A 179 -18.11 2.44 10.41
CA ALA A 179 -17.12 1.37 10.32
C ALA A 179 -15.82 1.82 10.97
N ALA A 180 -15.12 0.91 11.63
CA ALA A 180 -13.83 1.26 12.24
C ALA A 180 -12.85 1.73 11.16
N PRO A 181 -12.09 2.80 11.40
CA PRO A 181 -11.14 3.32 10.43
C PRO A 181 -10.03 2.29 10.18
N MET A 182 -9.68 2.07 8.92
CA MET A 182 -8.61 1.17 8.51
C MET A 182 -7.89 1.72 7.27
N VAL A 183 -6.72 1.18 6.97
CA VAL A 183 -6.01 1.41 5.71
C VAL A 183 -6.14 0.15 4.88
N ALA A 184 -6.61 0.29 3.65
CA ALA A 184 -6.69 -0.77 2.66
C ALA A 184 -5.77 -0.43 1.47
N LEU A 185 -4.97 -1.41 1.03
CA LEU A 185 -4.14 -1.35 -0.15
C LEU A 185 -4.61 -2.42 -1.12
N ASP A 186 -4.88 -2.05 -2.35
CA ASP A 186 -5.40 -2.95 -3.37
C ASP A 186 -4.81 -2.63 -4.75
N ALA A 187 -4.47 -3.67 -5.53
CA ALA A 187 -3.99 -3.51 -6.89
C ALA A 187 -4.26 -4.77 -7.72
N PRO A 188 -4.69 -4.64 -9.01
CA PRO A 188 -5.01 -5.77 -9.87
C PRO A 188 -3.79 -6.60 -10.28
N ALA A 189 -2.60 -6.00 -10.34
CA ALA A 189 -1.38 -6.66 -10.82
C ALA A 189 -0.38 -6.98 -9.71
N GLY A 190 -0.50 -6.38 -8.54
CA GLY A 190 0.36 -6.67 -7.39
C GLY A 190 0.71 -5.47 -6.53
N VAL A 191 1.12 -5.75 -5.30
CA VAL A 191 1.63 -4.77 -4.33
C VAL A 191 3.05 -5.17 -3.94
N SER A 192 4.00 -4.25 -4.08
CA SER A 192 5.38 -4.44 -3.62
C SER A 192 5.66 -3.55 -2.42
N VAL A 193 6.16 -4.17 -1.33
CA VAL A 193 6.60 -3.44 -0.13
C VAL A 193 8.05 -3.81 0.14
N THR A 194 8.96 -2.85 0.01
CA THR A 194 10.40 -3.06 0.14
C THR A 194 11.04 -2.00 1.01
N SER A 195 12.14 -2.34 1.67
CA SER A 195 12.98 -1.41 2.43
C SER A 195 14.45 -1.72 2.14
N GLN A 196 15.29 -0.69 2.08
CA GLN A 196 16.75 -0.86 1.95
C GLN A 196 17.44 -1.25 3.27
N ASP A 197 16.74 -1.14 4.38
CA ASP A 197 17.24 -1.50 5.70
C ASP A 197 16.29 -2.48 6.39
N THR A 198 15.39 -2.02 7.21
CA THR A 198 14.55 -2.87 8.08
C THR A 198 13.08 -2.71 7.73
N MET A 199 12.35 -3.81 7.68
CA MET A 199 10.89 -3.85 7.60
C MET A 199 10.32 -4.57 8.82
N VAL A 200 9.33 -3.95 9.49
CA VAL A 200 8.61 -4.54 10.62
C VAL A 200 7.13 -4.66 10.25
N LEU A 201 6.60 -5.88 10.34
CA LEU A 201 5.16 -6.16 10.27
C LEU A 201 4.69 -6.61 11.64
N GLY A 202 3.81 -5.85 12.26
CA GLY A 202 3.31 -6.14 13.59
C GLY A 202 1.84 -5.76 13.75
N ALA A 203 1.10 -6.55 14.52
CA ALA A 203 -0.26 -6.27 14.93
C ALA A 203 -0.43 -6.56 16.41
N ALA A 204 -1.30 -5.80 17.09
CA ALA A 204 -1.60 -6.03 18.50
C ALA A 204 -2.38 -7.32 18.74
N ARG A 205 -2.99 -7.91 17.71
CA ARG A 205 -3.84 -9.09 17.84
C ARG A 205 -3.52 -10.19 16.85
N HIS A 206 -3.71 -9.99 15.54
CA HIS A 206 -3.60 -11.03 14.52
C HIS A 206 -2.89 -10.54 13.27
N ILE A 207 -2.13 -11.43 12.65
CA ILE A 207 -1.59 -11.28 11.29
C ILE A 207 -1.99 -12.55 10.52
N ASP A 208 -2.80 -12.38 9.47
CA ASP A 208 -3.20 -13.44 8.56
C ASP A 208 -2.45 -13.27 7.24
N LEU A 209 -1.77 -14.33 6.80
CA LEU A 209 -1.10 -14.40 5.50
C LEU A 209 -1.78 -15.51 4.70
N VAL A 210 -2.57 -15.15 3.70
CA VAL A 210 -3.32 -16.08 2.87
C VAL A 210 -3.03 -15.79 1.40
N SER A 211 -2.73 -16.83 0.61
CA SER A 211 -2.55 -16.73 -0.84
C SER A 211 -3.22 -17.90 -1.54
N GLN A 212 -3.79 -17.67 -2.72
CA GLN A 212 -4.45 -18.72 -3.52
C GLN A 212 -3.46 -19.80 -3.98
N ASP A 213 -2.22 -19.41 -4.27
CA ASP A 213 -1.22 -20.33 -4.81
C ASP A 213 -0.08 -20.59 -3.82
N ASN A 214 0.90 -19.71 -3.74
CA ASN A 214 2.12 -19.97 -2.99
C ASN A 214 2.45 -18.87 -2.00
N THR A 215 2.84 -19.24 -0.80
CA THR A 215 3.51 -18.35 0.17
C THR A 215 4.94 -18.81 0.33
N GLN A 216 5.92 -17.94 0.11
CA GLN A 216 7.34 -18.23 0.23
C GLN A 216 7.99 -17.34 1.28
N LEU A 217 8.71 -17.96 2.22
CA LEU A 217 9.50 -17.27 3.24
C LEU A 217 10.97 -17.68 3.08
N SER A 218 11.83 -16.71 2.76
CA SER A 218 13.26 -16.95 2.55
C SER A 218 14.09 -15.96 3.37
N ALA A 219 15.13 -16.46 4.03
CA ALA A 219 16.05 -15.64 4.79
C ALA A 219 17.50 -16.03 4.46
N GLY A 220 18.34 -15.05 4.16
CA GLY A 220 19.76 -15.28 3.86
C GLY A 220 20.59 -15.86 5.01
N ARG A 221 20.14 -15.71 6.25
CA ARG A 221 20.86 -16.19 7.44
C ARG A 221 19.99 -17.04 8.38
N LYS A 222 18.92 -16.47 8.94
CA LYS A 222 18.11 -17.14 9.96
C LYS A 222 16.64 -16.86 9.72
N LEU A 223 15.81 -17.88 9.78
CA LEU A 223 14.37 -17.79 9.96
C LEU A 223 14.03 -18.31 11.34
N LEU A 224 13.41 -17.48 12.20
CA LEU A 224 13.04 -17.82 13.56
C LEU A 224 11.52 -17.77 13.72
N MET A 225 10.92 -18.88 14.08
CA MET A 225 9.49 -19.00 14.37
C MET A 225 9.30 -19.34 15.85
N ARG A 226 8.48 -18.57 16.57
CA ARG A 226 8.20 -18.76 18.01
C ARG A 226 6.74 -18.54 18.26
N ALA A 227 6.12 -19.44 19.03
CA ALA A 227 4.76 -19.33 19.52
C ALA A 227 4.77 -19.52 21.05
N GLY A 228 3.91 -18.79 21.77
CA GLY A 228 3.80 -18.89 23.22
C GLY A 228 3.10 -20.16 23.67
N GLU A 229 2.16 -20.66 22.86
CA GLU A 229 1.33 -21.81 23.22
C GLU A 229 1.52 -22.98 22.24
N MET A 230 1.31 -22.76 20.96
CA MET A 230 1.32 -23.83 19.97
C MET A 230 1.90 -23.39 18.64
N PHE A 231 2.66 -24.29 18.01
CA PHE A 231 3.05 -24.20 16.62
C PHE A 231 2.51 -25.42 15.86
N ALA A 232 1.51 -25.22 15.00
CA ALA A 232 0.93 -26.26 14.18
C ALA A 232 1.31 -26.09 12.70
N ALA A 233 1.61 -27.18 12.02
CA ALA A 233 1.87 -27.20 10.59
C ALA A 233 1.15 -28.37 9.93
N PHE A 234 0.32 -28.11 8.92
CA PHE A 234 -0.40 -29.11 8.15
C PHE A 234 -0.10 -28.96 6.67
N ALA A 235 0.11 -30.07 5.99
CA ALA A 235 0.24 -30.13 4.53
C ALA A 235 -0.60 -31.27 3.97
N GLY A 236 -1.54 -30.97 3.07
CA GLY A 236 -2.46 -31.97 2.49
C GLY A 236 -1.79 -33.08 1.70
N LYS A 237 -0.52 -32.91 1.27
CA LYS A 237 0.21 -33.95 0.48
C LYS A 237 1.56 -34.29 1.06
N HIS A 238 2.46 -33.34 1.19
CA HIS A 238 3.86 -33.62 1.55
C HIS A 238 4.39 -32.53 2.49
N MET A 239 5.11 -32.98 3.52
CA MET A 239 5.92 -32.13 4.37
C MET A 239 7.37 -32.63 4.33
N LYS A 240 8.35 -31.71 4.19
CA LYS A 240 9.77 -32.02 4.17
C LYS A 240 10.52 -31.09 5.12
N LEU A 241 11.36 -31.66 5.98
CA LEU A 241 12.31 -30.96 6.82
C LEU A 241 13.71 -31.48 6.47
N ILE A 242 14.54 -30.62 5.86
CA ILE A 242 15.85 -31.03 5.33
C ILE A 242 16.91 -30.03 5.80
N SER A 243 18.01 -30.53 6.36
CA SER A 243 19.23 -29.76 6.60
C SER A 243 20.30 -30.20 5.61
N GLY A 244 20.89 -29.24 4.87
CA GLY A 244 21.89 -29.54 3.86
C GLY A 244 23.28 -29.88 4.41
N LYS A 245 23.66 -29.33 5.55
CA LYS A 245 25.02 -29.49 6.13
C LYS A 245 25.04 -29.71 7.64
N GLY A 246 23.99 -29.39 8.34
CA GLY A 246 23.93 -29.53 9.80
C GLY A 246 22.91 -30.58 10.22
N SER A 247 22.63 -30.66 11.51
CA SER A 247 21.64 -31.57 12.08
C SER A 247 20.23 -30.98 12.03
N VAL A 248 19.23 -31.86 11.96
CA VAL A 248 17.84 -31.56 12.33
C VAL A 248 17.65 -32.06 13.77
N LYS A 249 17.32 -31.16 14.69
CA LYS A 249 17.05 -31.51 16.10
C LYS A 249 15.57 -31.35 16.40
N VAL A 250 14.94 -32.41 16.89
CA VAL A 250 13.57 -32.40 17.43
C VAL A 250 13.65 -32.81 18.87
N GLN A 251 13.12 -32.00 19.80
CA GLN A 251 13.26 -32.23 21.22
C GLN A 251 12.01 -31.77 21.98
N ALA A 252 11.48 -32.63 22.84
CA ALA A 252 10.54 -32.28 23.90
C ALA A 252 11.28 -32.32 25.25
N HIS A 253 11.07 -31.30 26.10
CA HIS A 253 11.79 -31.22 27.40
C HIS A 253 11.05 -31.88 28.57
N GLU A 254 9.70 -31.81 28.54
CA GLU A 254 8.89 -32.25 29.68
C GLU A 254 8.00 -33.44 29.31
N GLU A 255 7.66 -33.58 28.01
CA GLU A 255 6.80 -34.64 27.53
C GLU A 255 7.48 -35.47 26.42
N HIS A 256 6.76 -36.30 25.75
CA HIS A 256 7.27 -37.22 24.72
C HIS A 256 7.19 -36.65 23.30
N ILE A 257 7.91 -37.27 22.38
CA ILE A 257 7.80 -37.09 20.94
C ILE A 257 7.02 -38.25 20.38
N GLU A 258 5.87 -37.97 19.77
CA GLU A 258 5.05 -38.99 19.10
C GLU A 258 5.32 -38.99 17.58
N LEU A 259 5.62 -40.14 17.01
CA LEU A 259 5.76 -40.35 15.59
C LEU A 259 4.80 -41.46 15.17
N GLN A 260 3.79 -41.11 14.37
CA GLN A 260 2.76 -42.02 13.93
C GLN A 260 2.71 -42.11 12.40
N ALA A 261 2.62 -43.31 11.84
CA ALA A 261 2.46 -43.55 10.40
C ALA A 261 1.48 -44.70 10.14
N ALA A 262 0.56 -44.53 9.20
CA ALA A 262 -0.40 -45.57 8.82
C ALA A 262 0.26 -46.81 8.19
N ARG A 263 1.44 -46.67 7.58
CA ARG A 263 2.11 -47.78 6.88
C ARG A 263 3.48 -48.12 7.43
N ARG A 264 4.39 -47.11 7.51
CA ARG A 264 5.78 -47.39 7.87
C ARG A 264 6.50 -46.14 8.35
N ILE A 265 7.28 -46.27 9.40
CA ILE A 265 8.33 -45.33 9.80
C ILE A 265 9.66 -45.97 9.37
N LEU A 266 10.44 -45.27 8.55
CA LEU A 266 11.77 -45.68 8.14
C LEU A 266 12.80 -44.79 8.81
N LEU A 267 13.71 -45.40 9.54
CA LEU A 267 14.89 -44.76 10.12
C LEU A 267 16.11 -45.33 9.44
N GLU A 268 16.91 -44.51 8.80
CA GLU A 268 18.10 -44.92 8.06
C GLU A 268 19.27 -43.99 8.42
N ALA A 269 20.39 -44.57 8.74
CA ALA A 269 21.64 -43.89 8.97
C ALA A 269 22.79 -44.61 8.30
N SER A 270 23.76 -43.88 7.75
CA SER A 270 24.95 -44.49 7.12
C SER A 270 25.95 -45.06 8.14
N GLU A 271 25.91 -44.62 9.38
CA GLU A 271 26.84 -45.06 10.42
C GLU A 271 26.10 -45.73 11.58
N GLU A 272 25.27 -45.06 12.33
CA GLU A 272 24.71 -45.57 13.57
C GLU A 272 23.30 -45.01 13.85
N ILE A 273 22.40 -45.82 14.42
CA ILE A 273 21.11 -45.43 15.02
C ILE A 273 21.19 -45.81 16.49
N ILE A 274 21.19 -44.84 17.40
CA ILE A 274 21.23 -45.07 18.83
C ILE A 274 19.82 -44.88 19.41
N LEU A 275 19.30 -45.91 20.06
CA LEU A 275 18.06 -45.89 20.85
C LEU A 275 18.45 -46.16 22.32
N GLN A 276 18.25 -45.17 23.15
CA GLN A 276 18.56 -45.22 24.59
C GLN A 276 17.28 -45.27 25.41
#